data_7ec16f53bef7288708dc294111fcd6e5
#
_entry.id   7ec16f53bef7288708dc294111fcd6e5
#
_cell.length_a   1.000
_cell.length_b   1.000
_cell.length_c   1.000
_cell.angle_alpha   90.00
_cell.angle_beta   90.00
_cell.angle_gamma   90.00
#
_symmetry.space_group_name_H-M   'P 1'
#
loop_
_entity.id
_entity.type
_entity.pdbx_description
1 polymer ?
#
loop_
_entity_poly.entity_id
_entity_poly.type
_entity_poly.pdbx_seq_one_letter_code
_entity_poly.pdbx_strand_id
1 'polypeptide(L)'
;MSTSASPRLGGMVPQASAFNAASPTSRITPNGHPKPELRAELRHIPNVRNAISVASIYIQNIAIVWAALVLHNPITYVIAFVLMGRAHAQILAMMHESVHRLLFSNRKLNDFAGRWLLGYLSFVNSDAYRYVHMAHHREEFGPNEPDIPLYANYPITRDSFWRKMRRDALGISGFKMLRGQFRHPLRKDGFGKRTQAKILVTQLVLLVVISLASHPFVYVAFWFIPQLTVWRVMNRLR
;
A
#
# COMPACT_ATOMS: atom_id res chain seq x y z
N MET A 1 -4.82 -16.50 -35.46
CA MET A 1 -3.66 -16.87 -34.62
C MET A 1 -4.17 -16.96 -33.16
N SER A 2 -4.28 -18.17 -32.62
CA SER A 2 -4.71 -18.40 -31.23
C SER A 2 -3.59 -17.92 -30.33
N THR A 3 -3.79 -16.80 -29.66
CA THR A 3 -2.93 -16.38 -28.53
C THR A 3 -3.23 -17.29 -27.36
N SER A 4 -2.48 -18.39 -27.23
CA SER A 4 -2.54 -19.21 -26.03
C SER A 4 -2.23 -18.32 -24.82
N ALA A 5 -3.16 -18.22 -23.88
CA ALA A 5 -2.93 -17.53 -22.62
C ALA A 5 -1.61 -18.05 -22.03
N SER A 6 -0.73 -17.13 -21.61
CA SER A 6 0.53 -17.51 -21.00
C SER A 6 0.26 -18.46 -19.82
N PRO A 7 0.90 -19.65 -19.75
CA PRO A 7 0.70 -20.59 -18.65
C PRO A 7 0.96 -19.97 -17.26
N ARG A 8 1.69 -18.85 -17.21
CA ARG A 8 2.00 -18.11 -15.99
C ARG A 8 0.81 -17.34 -15.40
N LEU A 9 -0.21 -17.05 -16.21
CA LEU A 9 -1.36 -16.24 -15.80
C LEU A 9 -2.56 -17.06 -15.32
N GLY A 10 -2.48 -18.39 -15.36
CA GLY A 10 -3.46 -19.29 -14.77
C GLY A 10 -4.90 -19.15 -15.25
N GLY A 11 -5.14 -18.56 -16.41
CA GLY A 11 -6.48 -18.29 -16.92
C GLY A 11 -7.21 -17.11 -16.26
N MET A 12 -6.55 -16.33 -15.42
CA MET A 12 -7.13 -15.12 -14.80
C MET A 12 -7.28 -13.96 -15.76
N VAL A 13 -6.58 -13.97 -16.92
CA VAL A 13 -6.70 -12.96 -17.95
C VAL A 13 -7.72 -13.44 -18.97
N PRO A 14 -8.88 -12.78 -19.07
CA PRO A 14 -9.87 -13.11 -20.11
C PRO A 14 -9.29 -12.92 -21.51
N GLN A 15 -9.75 -13.71 -22.47
CA GLN A 15 -9.38 -13.49 -23.85
C GLN A 15 -9.94 -12.14 -24.35
N ALA A 16 -9.23 -11.47 -25.23
CA ALA A 16 -9.65 -10.17 -25.78
C ALA A 16 -11.06 -10.21 -26.40
N SER A 17 -11.48 -11.36 -26.95
CA SER A 17 -12.82 -11.60 -27.47
C SER A 17 -13.93 -11.60 -26.40
N ALA A 18 -13.59 -11.72 -25.12
CA ALA A 18 -14.55 -11.67 -24.03
C ALA A 18 -14.91 -10.22 -23.61
N PHE A 19 -14.19 -9.22 -24.13
CA PHE A 19 -14.47 -7.82 -23.85
C PHE A 19 -15.33 -7.21 -24.95
N ASN A 20 -16.41 -6.55 -24.56
CA ASN A 20 -17.16 -5.71 -25.47
C ASN A 20 -16.32 -4.50 -25.90
N ALA A 21 -16.47 -4.07 -27.16
CA ALA A 21 -15.89 -2.82 -27.61
C ALA A 21 -16.38 -1.65 -26.72
N ALA A 22 -15.48 -0.73 -26.39
CA ALA A 22 -15.87 0.47 -25.63
C ALA A 22 -16.94 1.25 -26.42
N SER A 23 -18.07 1.55 -25.78
CA SER A 23 -19.09 2.41 -26.39
C SER A 23 -18.55 3.83 -26.52
N PRO A 24 -18.39 4.37 -27.74
CA PRO A 24 -17.86 5.73 -27.91
C PRO A 24 -18.84 6.74 -27.31
N THR A 25 -18.33 7.66 -26.52
CA THR A 25 -19.08 8.78 -25.95
C THR A 25 -18.51 10.10 -26.46
N SER A 26 -19.18 11.22 -26.17
CA SER A 26 -18.63 12.56 -26.44
C SER A 26 -17.27 12.79 -25.76
N ARG A 27 -16.97 12.06 -24.67
CA ARG A 27 -15.78 12.23 -23.83
C ARG A 27 -14.69 11.18 -24.04
N ILE A 28 -14.99 10.05 -24.70
CA ILE A 28 -14.07 8.90 -24.89
C ILE A 28 -13.95 8.61 -26.39
N THR A 29 -12.75 8.27 -26.85
CA THR A 29 -12.50 7.84 -28.23
C THR A 29 -12.99 6.40 -28.46
N PRO A 30 -13.16 5.94 -29.73
CA PRO A 30 -13.51 4.55 -30.03
C PRO A 30 -12.54 3.51 -29.43
N ASN A 31 -11.30 3.88 -29.20
CA ASN A 31 -10.28 3.02 -28.58
C ASN A 31 -10.28 3.06 -27.04
N GLY A 32 -11.31 3.66 -26.42
CA GLY A 32 -11.42 3.73 -24.96
C GLY A 32 -10.54 4.78 -24.28
N HIS A 33 -9.82 5.62 -25.03
CA HIS A 33 -8.98 6.66 -24.45
C HIS A 33 -9.78 7.94 -24.16
N PRO A 34 -9.51 8.64 -23.03
CA PRO A 34 -10.14 9.92 -22.76
C PRO A 34 -9.69 10.99 -23.76
N LYS A 35 -10.64 11.77 -24.29
CA LYS A 35 -10.36 12.94 -25.11
C LYS A 35 -9.58 14.00 -24.33
N PRO A 36 -8.90 14.97 -24.99
CA PRO A 36 -8.02 15.92 -24.33
C PRO A 36 -8.65 16.66 -23.15
N GLU A 37 -9.90 17.09 -23.26
CA GLU A 37 -10.64 17.84 -22.23
C GLU A 37 -10.87 16.95 -20.99
N LEU A 38 -11.38 15.73 -21.16
CA LEU A 38 -11.56 14.78 -20.09
C LEU A 38 -10.21 14.41 -19.45
N ARG A 39 -9.18 14.23 -20.27
CA ARG A 39 -7.83 13.93 -19.78
C ARG A 39 -7.25 15.05 -18.94
N ALA A 40 -7.48 16.31 -19.29
CA ALA A 40 -7.06 17.48 -18.50
C ALA A 40 -7.80 17.53 -17.16
N GLU A 41 -9.13 17.30 -17.17
CA GLU A 41 -9.95 17.21 -15.97
C GLU A 41 -9.48 16.11 -15.02
N LEU A 42 -9.27 14.89 -15.53
CA LEU A 42 -8.82 13.74 -14.74
C LEU A 42 -7.38 13.89 -14.20
N ARG A 43 -6.56 14.76 -14.81
CA ARG A 43 -5.19 15.04 -14.36
C ARG A 43 -5.10 16.19 -13.34
N HIS A 44 -6.22 16.84 -13.01
CA HIS A 44 -6.24 17.86 -11.99
C HIS A 44 -5.98 17.26 -10.60
N ILE A 45 -4.94 17.74 -9.92
CA ILE A 45 -4.58 17.29 -8.59
C ILE A 45 -5.14 18.25 -7.54
N PRO A 46 -6.12 17.81 -6.71
CA PRO A 46 -6.76 18.67 -5.71
C PRO A 46 -5.89 18.77 -4.45
N ASN A 47 -4.84 19.60 -4.49
CA ASN A 47 -3.82 19.70 -3.44
C ASN A 47 -4.39 19.88 -2.03
N VAL A 48 -5.36 20.77 -1.85
CA VAL A 48 -5.97 21.07 -0.54
C VAL A 48 -6.73 19.86 -0.02
N ARG A 49 -7.56 19.24 -0.85
CA ARG A 49 -8.31 18.04 -0.49
C ARG A 49 -7.37 16.90 -0.09
N ASN A 50 -6.28 16.72 -0.84
CA ASN A 50 -5.29 15.68 -0.57
C ASN A 50 -4.52 15.97 0.72
N ALA A 51 -4.18 17.23 1.00
CA ALA A 51 -3.57 17.63 2.27
C ALA A 51 -4.49 17.36 3.46
N ILE A 52 -5.80 17.69 3.34
CA ILE A 52 -6.80 17.37 4.36
C ILE A 52 -6.90 15.85 4.54
N SER A 53 -6.90 15.08 3.46
CA SER A 53 -6.93 13.61 3.54
C SER A 53 -5.73 13.04 4.28
N VAL A 54 -4.52 13.53 4.00
CA VAL A 54 -3.31 13.13 4.75
C VAL A 54 -3.42 13.52 6.22
N ALA A 55 -3.79 14.76 6.53
CA ALA A 55 -3.95 15.24 7.90
C ALA A 55 -5.01 14.42 8.67
N SER A 56 -6.14 14.10 8.01
CA SER A 56 -7.23 13.34 8.63
C SER A 56 -6.78 11.93 9.04
N ILE A 57 -5.86 11.29 8.32
CA ILE A 57 -5.31 9.99 8.70
C ILE A 57 -4.58 10.11 10.05
N TYR A 58 -3.75 11.13 10.23
CA TYR A 58 -3.04 11.34 11.49
C TYR A 58 -4.00 11.61 12.64
N ILE A 59 -4.98 12.49 12.42
CA ILE A 59 -6.01 12.81 13.43
C ILE A 59 -6.78 11.56 13.83
N GLN A 60 -7.21 10.75 12.85
CA GLN A 60 -7.92 9.49 13.12
C GLN A 60 -7.04 8.53 13.94
N ASN A 61 -5.76 8.35 13.58
CA ASN A 61 -4.88 7.44 14.29
C ASN A 61 -4.65 7.87 15.74
N ILE A 62 -4.42 9.17 15.97
CA ILE A 62 -4.28 9.73 17.30
C ILE A 62 -5.57 9.54 18.09
N ALA A 63 -6.72 9.87 17.51
CA ALA A 63 -8.02 9.76 18.18
C ALA A 63 -8.36 8.30 18.56
N ILE A 64 -8.07 7.33 17.68
CA ILE A 64 -8.31 5.90 17.93
C ILE A 64 -7.48 5.43 19.14
N VAL A 65 -6.17 5.73 19.15
CA VAL A 65 -5.29 5.29 20.22
C VAL A 65 -5.62 6.04 21.52
N TRP A 66 -5.84 7.35 21.45
CA TRP A 66 -6.25 8.16 22.60
C TRP A 66 -7.55 7.67 23.24
N ALA A 67 -8.59 7.42 22.45
CA ALA A 67 -9.86 6.90 22.94
C ALA A 67 -9.70 5.53 23.64
N ALA A 68 -8.88 4.63 23.06
CA ALA A 68 -8.61 3.33 23.67
C ALA A 68 -7.91 3.48 25.03
N LEU A 69 -6.95 4.39 25.14
CA LEU A 69 -6.21 4.63 26.39
C LEU A 69 -7.08 5.30 27.46
N VAL A 70 -7.96 6.22 27.09
CA VAL A 70 -8.88 6.91 28.02
C VAL A 70 -9.97 5.98 28.52
N LEU A 71 -10.58 5.19 27.64
CA LEU A 71 -11.64 4.25 28.00
C LEU A 71 -11.13 3.05 28.80
N HIS A 72 -9.87 2.73 28.69
CA HIS A 72 -9.13 1.72 29.44
C HIS A 72 -9.85 0.37 29.55
N ASN A 73 -10.38 -0.14 28.42
CA ASN A 73 -11.23 -1.31 28.37
C ASN A 73 -10.70 -2.32 27.32
N PRO A 74 -10.66 -3.63 27.60
CA PRO A 74 -10.19 -4.64 26.66
C PRO A 74 -10.88 -4.61 25.28
N ILE A 75 -12.18 -4.33 25.25
CA ILE A 75 -12.93 -4.25 23.97
C ILE A 75 -12.41 -3.07 23.13
N THR A 76 -12.21 -1.91 23.76
CA THR A 76 -11.70 -0.73 23.05
C THR A 76 -10.28 -0.94 22.54
N TYR A 77 -9.45 -1.70 23.27
CA TYR A 77 -8.11 -2.09 22.81
C TYR A 77 -8.17 -2.98 21.57
N VAL A 78 -9.06 -3.98 21.53
CA VAL A 78 -9.25 -4.85 20.37
C VAL A 78 -9.76 -4.03 19.16
N ILE A 79 -10.73 -3.15 19.37
CA ILE A 79 -11.24 -2.26 18.32
C ILE A 79 -10.11 -1.36 17.79
N ALA A 80 -9.35 -0.72 18.68
CA ALA A 80 -8.23 0.14 18.26
C ALA A 80 -7.17 -0.65 17.50
N PHE A 81 -6.82 -1.87 17.93
CA PHE A 81 -5.89 -2.75 17.25
C PHE A 81 -6.32 -3.01 15.79
N VAL A 82 -7.59 -3.33 15.57
CA VAL A 82 -8.13 -3.57 14.22
C VAL A 82 -8.17 -2.29 13.40
N LEU A 83 -8.61 -1.17 13.99
CA LEU A 83 -8.66 0.12 13.31
C LEU A 83 -7.28 0.65 12.94
N MET A 84 -6.25 0.37 13.75
CA MET A 84 -4.87 0.74 13.42
C MET A 84 -4.31 -0.10 12.26
N GLY A 85 -4.71 -1.36 12.14
CA GLY A 85 -4.42 -2.15 10.92
C GLY A 85 -5.06 -1.55 9.66
N ARG A 86 -6.30 -1.07 9.76
CA ARG A 86 -6.98 -0.32 8.70
C ARG A 86 -6.26 1.01 8.42
N ALA A 87 -5.75 1.69 9.44
CA ALA A 87 -5.01 2.93 9.28
C ALA A 87 -3.76 2.74 8.39
N HIS A 88 -3.03 1.64 8.55
CA HIS A 88 -1.94 1.29 7.63
C HIS A 88 -2.41 1.12 6.19
N ALA A 89 -3.60 0.56 5.95
CA ALA A 89 -4.17 0.47 4.61
C ALA A 89 -4.40 1.86 4.00
N GLN A 90 -4.93 2.81 4.77
CA GLN A 90 -5.14 4.18 4.31
C GLN A 90 -3.81 4.90 4.01
N ILE A 91 -2.83 4.79 4.90
CA ILE A 91 -1.50 5.37 4.70
C ILE A 91 -0.87 4.85 3.41
N LEU A 92 -0.95 3.54 3.18
CA LEU A 92 -0.36 2.90 2.00
C LEU A 92 -1.14 3.22 0.72
N ALA A 93 -2.46 3.41 0.78
CA ALA A 93 -3.24 3.91 -0.35
C ALA A 93 -2.82 5.34 -0.73
N MET A 94 -2.66 6.24 0.24
CA MET A 94 -2.19 7.61 -0.05
C MET A 94 -0.72 7.63 -0.51
N MET A 95 0.13 6.74 0.02
CA MET A 95 1.49 6.57 -0.48
C MET A 95 1.47 6.11 -1.95
N HIS A 96 0.59 5.19 -2.32
CA HIS A 96 0.40 4.73 -3.69
C HIS A 96 0.05 5.90 -4.64
N GLU A 97 -0.86 6.80 -4.24
CA GLU A 97 -1.16 8.01 -5.01
C GLU A 97 0.09 8.91 -5.17
N SER A 98 0.93 9.01 -4.14
CA SER A 98 2.19 9.74 -4.25
C SER A 98 3.18 9.10 -5.23
N VAL A 99 3.16 7.79 -5.35
CA VAL A 99 3.95 7.01 -6.32
C VAL A 99 3.55 7.35 -7.75
N HIS A 100 2.28 7.56 -8.01
CA HIS A 100 1.77 8.09 -9.30
C HIS A 100 1.98 9.59 -9.48
N ARG A 101 2.48 10.30 -8.47
CA ARG A 101 2.58 11.77 -8.44
C ARG A 101 1.23 12.48 -8.52
N LEU A 102 0.21 11.87 -7.91
CA LEU A 102 -1.16 12.37 -7.86
C LEU A 102 -1.54 12.94 -6.48
N LEU A 103 -0.64 12.83 -5.49
CA LEU A 103 -0.91 13.36 -4.15
C LEU A 103 -0.79 14.90 -4.11
N PHE A 104 0.28 15.46 -4.71
CA PHE A 104 0.49 16.89 -4.82
C PHE A 104 1.05 17.28 -6.19
N SER A 105 0.58 18.41 -6.74
CA SER A 105 1.06 18.97 -8.01
C SER A 105 2.54 19.38 -7.96
N ASN A 106 3.01 19.89 -6.80
CA ASN A 106 4.43 20.13 -6.54
C ASN A 106 5.15 18.79 -6.31
N ARG A 107 6.04 18.43 -7.23
CA ARG A 107 6.77 17.14 -7.20
C ARG A 107 7.61 16.93 -5.93
N LYS A 108 8.25 18.00 -5.42
CA LYS A 108 9.08 17.90 -4.21
C LYS A 108 8.22 17.63 -2.98
N LEU A 109 7.09 18.32 -2.87
CA LEU A 109 6.11 18.11 -1.80
C LEU A 109 5.48 16.72 -1.90
N ASN A 110 5.12 16.28 -3.10
CA ASN A 110 4.59 14.94 -3.35
C ASN A 110 5.57 13.85 -2.88
N ASP A 111 6.83 13.95 -3.29
CA ASP A 111 7.85 12.95 -2.97
C ASP A 111 8.23 13.00 -1.47
N PHE A 112 8.23 14.19 -0.85
CA PHE A 112 8.42 14.34 0.59
C PHE A 112 7.30 13.67 1.38
N ALA A 113 6.05 13.99 1.06
CA ALA A 113 4.89 13.42 1.74
C ALA A 113 4.82 11.90 1.55
N GLY A 114 5.02 11.41 0.32
CA GLY A 114 5.03 9.98 0.01
C GLY A 114 6.09 9.20 0.77
N ARG A 115 7.27 9.77 0.98
CA ARG A 115 8.36 9.12 1.73
C ARG A 115 8.19 9.26 3.23
N TRP A 116 8.16 10.50 3.74
CA TRP A 116 8.30 10.79 5.17
C TRP A 116 6.99 10.75 5.94
N LEU A 117 5.90 11.23 5.33
CA LEU A 117 4.60 11.27 6.01
C LEU A 117 3.80 9.98 5.83
N LEU A 118 4.15 9.13 4.86
CA LEU A 118 3.36 7.94 4.54
C LEU A 118 4.22 6.66 4.50
N GLY A 119 5.16 6.56 3.56
CA GLY A 119 5.89 5.32 3.31
C GLY A 119 6.75 4.86 4.47
N TYR A 120 7.64 5.72 4.99
CA TYR A 120 8.56 5.34 6.08
C TYR A 120 7.82 5.03 7.38
N LEU A 121 6.68 5.69 7.64
CA LEU A 121 5.80 5.36 8.76
C LEU A 121 5.22 3.95 8.66
N SER A 122 4.97 3.45 7.47
CA SER A 122 4.47 2.09 7.23
C SER A 122 5.56 1.10 6.80
N PHE A 123 6.83 1.37 7.13
CA PHE A 123 7.99 0.53 6.81
C PHE A 123 8.20 0.33 5.31
N VAL A 124 7.71 1.22 4.44
CA VAL A 124 7.80 1.08 2.98
C VAL A 124 8.84 2.03 2.39
N ASN A 125 9.72 1.48 1.56
CA ASN A 125 10.56 2.27 0.67
C ASN A 125 9.74 2.70 -0.55
N SER A 126 9.18 3.91 -0.51
CA SER A 126 8.32 4.45 -1.56
C SER A 126 9.01 4.54 -2.93
N ASP A 127 10.31 4.79 -2.98
CA ASP A 127 11.05 4.86 -4.24
C ASP A 127 11.23 3.48 -4.88
N ALA A 128 11.54 2.47 -4.07
CA ALA A 128 11.64 1.10 -4.54
C ALA A 128 10.25 0.57 -4.97
N TYR A 129 9.23 0.86 -4.19
CA TYR A 129 7.85 0.53 -4.54
C TYR A 129 7.46 1.18 -5.87
N ARG A 130 7.75 2.47 -6.06
CA ARG A 130 7.50 3.17 -7.32
C ARG A 130 8.17 2.49 -8.50
N TYR A 131 9.43 2.10 -8.37
CA TYR A 131 10.15 1.44 -9.45
C TYR A 131 9.46 0.16 -9.92
N VAL A 132 9.09 -0.72 -8.98
CA VAL A 132 8.40 -1.98 -9.28
C VAL A 132 6.98 -1.72 -9.78
N HIS A 133 6.25 -0.80 -9.14
CA HIS A 133 4.88 -0.47 -9.49
C HIS A 133 4.73 0.18 -10.87
N MET A 134 5.66 1.04 -11.27
CA MET A 134 5.67 1.58 -12.62
C MET A 134 6.04 0.53 -13.68
N ALA A 135 6.84 -0.47 -13.31
CA ALA A 135 7.11 -1.62 -14.18
C ALA A 135 5.85 -2.49 -14.34
N HIS A 136 5.10 -2.72 -13.23
CA HIS A 136 3.80 -3.39 -13.27
C HIS A 136 2.84 -2.70 -14.26
N HIS A 137 2.61 -1.39 -14.14
CA HIS A 137 1.74 -0.66 -15.07
C HIS A 137 2.18 -0.69 -16.55
N ARG A 138 3.47 -0.82 -16.78
CA ARG A 138 4.00 -0.91 -18.17
C ARG A 138 3.85 -2.30 -18.75
N GLU A 139 3.97 -3.33 -17.92
CA GLU A 139 4.03 -4.75 -18.31
C GLU A 139 2.79 -5.53 -17.86
N GLU A 140 1.72 -4.84 -17.45
CA GLU A 140 0.51 -5.45 -16.89
C GLU A 140 0.00 -6.59 -17.77
N PHE A 141 -0.11 -7.78 -17.18
CA PHE A 141 -0.41 -9.06 -17.82
C PHE A 141 0.59 -9.51 -18.91
N GLY A 142 1.70 -8.82 -19.05
CA GLY A 142 2.77 -9.19 -19.97
C GLY A 142 3.73 -10.25 -19.40
N PRO A 143 4.66 -10.75 -20.24
CA PRO A 143 5.59 -11.80 -19.83
C PRO A 143 6.59 -11.35 -18.74
N ASN A 144 6.87 -10.05 -18.64
CA ASN A 144 7.80 -9.46 -17.68
C ASN A 144 7.11 -8.77 -16.51
N GLU A 145 5.82 -9.01 -16.33
CA GLU A 145 5.01 -8.48 -15.24
C GLU A 145 5.62 -8.84 -13.87
N PRO A 146 6.07 -7.86 -13.05
CA PRO A 146 6.71 -8.15 -11.78
C PRO A 146 5.79 -8.76 -10.73
N ASP A 147 4.47 -8.57 -10.85
CA ASP A 147 3.48 -9.05 -9.89
C ASP A 147 2.94 -10.46 -10.22
N ILE A 148 3.37 -11.08 -11.32
CA ILE A 148 3.01 -12.48 -11.67
C ILE A 148 3.13 -13.42 -10.45
N PRO A 149 4.19 -13.39 -9.61
CA PRO A 149 4.29 -14.29 -8.46
C PRO A 149 3.17 -14.13 -7.44
N LEU A 150 2.46 -13.01 -7.43
CA LEU A 150 1.37 -12.75 -6.50
C LEU A 150 0.09 -13.47 -6.89
N TYR A 151 -0.17 -13.64 -8.20
CA TYR A 151 -1.43 -14.17 -8.73
C TYR A 151 -1.30 -15.36 -9.69
N ALA A 152 -0.08 -15.77 -10.09
CA ALA A 152 0.15 -16.86 -11.04
C ALA A 152 -0.51 -18.20 -10.66
N ASN A 153 -0.74 -18.42 -9.37
CA ASN A 153 -1.35 -19.64 -8.85
C ASN A 153 -2.84 -19.50 -8.52
N TYR A 154 -3.47 -18.40 -8.91
CA TYR A 154 -4.91 -18.21 -8.72
C TYR A 154 -5.72 -18.81 -9.88
N PRO A 155 -6.94 -19.29 -9.63
CA PRO A 155 -7.60 -19.41 -8.32
C PRO A 155 -6.92 -20.45 -7.40
N ILE A 156 -6.83 -20.13 -6.12
CA ILE A 156 -6.26 -21.03 -5.09
C ILE A 156 -7.34 -21.89 -4.44
N THR A 157 -6.94 -23.03 -3.88
CA THR A 157 -7.84 -23.86 -3.09
C THR A 157 -8.26 -23.18 -1.79
N ARG A 158 -9.40 -23.58 -1.23
CA ARG A 158 -9.91 -23.09 0.06
C ARG A 158 -8.89 -23.31 1.19
N ASP A 159 -8.21 -24.44 1.23
CA ASP A 159 -7.19 -24.72 2.23
C ASP A 159 -5.97 -23.82 2.10
N SER A 160 -5.54 -23.56 0.87
CA SER A 160 -4.46 -22.60 0.59
C SER A 160 -4.83 -21.18 1.03
N PHE A 161 -6.08 -20.78 0.80
CA PHE A 161 -6.60 -19.48 1.26
C PHE A 161 -6.53 -19.37 2.78
N TRP A 162 -7.10 -20.30 3.53
CA TRP A 162 -7.12 -20.27 4.98
C TRP A 162 -5.73 -20.38 5.60
N ARG A 163 -4.83 -21.19 5.00
CA ARG A 163 -3.42 -21.23 5.40
C ARG A 163 -2.75 -19.88 5.27
N LYS A 164 -2.97 -19.17 4.16
CA LYS A 164 -2.43 -17.82 3.92
C LYS A 164 -3.01 -16.82 4.92
N MET A 165 -4.34 -16.84 5.14
CA MET A 165 -5.04 -15.97 6.10
C MET A 165 -4.48 -16.13 7.52
N ARG A 166 -4.30 -17.37 8.00
CA ARG A 166 -3.72 -17.64 9.33
C ARG A 166 -2.30 -17.09 9.44
N ARG A 167 -1.46 -17.29 8.42
CA ARG A 167 -0.09 -16.77 8.42
C ARG A 167 -0.04 -15.25 8.46
N ASP A 168 -0.97 -14.58 7.79
CA ASP A 168 -1.09 -13.14 7.81
C ASP A 168 -1.60 -12.64 9.17
N ALA A 169 -2.65 -13.24 9.71
CA ALA A 169 -3.21 -12.89 11.01
C ALA A 169 -2.23 -13.10 12.18
N LEU A 170 -1.39 -14.15 12.10
CA LEU A 170 -0.34 -14.41 13.09
C LEU A 170 0.96 -13.60 12.85
N GLY A 171 0.99 -12.70 11.88
CA GLY A 171 2.15 -11.85 11.58
C GLY A 171 3.33 -12.56 10.91
N ILE A 172 3.24 -13.86 10.64
CA ILE A 172 4.32 -14.65 10.04
C ILE A 172 4.72 -14.08 8.67
N SER A 173 3.73 -13.76 7.84
CA SER A 173 3.98 -13.16 6.51
C SER A 173 4.52 -11.73 6.64
N GLY A 174 3.97 -10.93 7.56
CA GLY A 174 4.41 -9.57 7.82
C GLY A 174 5.87 -9.52 8.27
N PHE A 175 6.24 -10.34 9.25
CA PHE A 175 7.60 -10.44 9.74
C PHE A 175 8.59 -10.93 8.67
N LYS A 176 8.20 -11.95 7.88
CA LYS A 176 9.03 -12.44 6.77
C LYS A 176 9.31 -11.34 5.74
N MET A 177 8.29 -10.56 5.38
CA MET A 177 8.44 -9.47 4.42
C MET A 177 9.31 -8.34 4.98
N LEU A 178 9.08 -7.92 6.23
CA LEU A 178 9.88 -6.92 6.90
C LEU A 178 11.35 -7.34 6.99
N ARG A 179 11.62 -8.56 7.46
CA ARG A 179 12.97 -9.13 7.50
C ARG A 179 13.63 -9.18 6.11
N GLY A 180 12.86 -9.58 5.07
CA GLY A 180 13.32 -9.63 3.69
C GLY A 180 13.74 -8.25 3.19
N GLN A 181 12.95 -7.21 3.47
CA GLN A 181 13.25 -5.84 3.10
C GLN A 181 14.59 -5.35 3.70
N PHE A 182 14.87 -5.71 4.95
CA PHE A 182 16.11 -5.28 5.61
C PHE A 182 17.32 -6.15 5.23
N ARG A 183 17.14 -7.42 4.89
CA ARG A 183 18.24 -8.32 4.46
C ARG A 183 18.65 -8.12 3.01
N HIS A 184 17.68 -7.83 2.14
CA HIS A 184 17.89 -7.72 0.70
C HIS A 184 17.41 -6.35 0.23
N PRO A 185 18.17 -5.27 0.45
CA PRO A 185 17.84 -3.99 -0.14
C PRO A 185 17.79 -4.15 -1.67
N LEU A 186 16.70 -3.68 -2.28
CA LEU A 186 16.44 -3.79 -3.72
C LEU A 186 17.52 -3.18 -4.60
N ARG A 187 18.40 -2.37 -4.03
CA ARG A 187 19.59 -1.82 -4.68
C ARG A 187 20.81 -2.13 -3.84
N LYS A 188 21.82 -2.74 -4.46
CA LYS A 188 23.11 -3.04 -3.84
C LYS A 188 23.97 -1.78 -3.61
N ASP A 189 23.61 -0.67 -4.28
CA ASP A 189 24.24 0.64 -4.04
C ASP A 189 23.83 1.21 -2.67
N GLY A 190 24.59 2.16 -2.16
CA GLY A 190 24.36 2.76 -0.85
C GLY A 190 22.99 3.43 -0.66
N PHE A 191 22.22 3.61 -1.75
CA PHE A 191 20.89 4.21 -1.74
C PHE A 191 19.89 3.33 -0.97
N GLY A 192 19.87 2.03 -1.21
CA GLY A 192 18.98 1.09 -0.50
C GLY A 192 19.21 1.10 1.01
N LYS A 193 20.48 1.06 1.44
CA LYS A 193 20.87 1.11 2.85
C LYS A 193 20.51 2.44 3.52
N ARG A 194 20.72 3.57 2.81
CA ARG A 194 20.34 4.91 3.31
C ARG A 194 18.83 5.03 3.52
N THR A 195 18.03 4.48 2.63
CA THR A 195 16.57 4.50 2.78
C THR A 195 16.11 3.61 3.93
N GLN A 196 16.74 2.45 4.13
CA GLN A 196 16.48 1.62 5.30
C GLN A 196 16.80 2.35 6.61
N ALA A 197 17.95 3.04 6.67
CA ALA A 197 18.30 3.87 7.82
C ALA A 197 17.25 4.96 8.09
N LYS A 198 16.74 5.64 7.05
CA LYS A 198 15.66 6.63 7.19
C LYS A 198 14.37 6.02 7.74
N ILE A 199 13.98 4.84 7.26
CA ILE A 199 12.84 4.11 7.80
C ILE A 199 13.05 3.81 9.28
N LEU A 200 14.20 3.27 9.68
CA LEU A 200 14.50 2.96 11.07
C LEU A 200 14.50 4.22 11.95
N VAL A 201 15.10 5.31 11.49
CA VAL A 201 15.08 6.60 12.20
C VAL A 201 13.64 7.09 12.36
N THR A 202 12.80 7.02 11.33
CA THR A 202 11.38 7.40 11.41
C THR A 202 10.63 6.56 12.45
N GLN A 203 10.87 5.26 12.49
CA GLN A 203 10.25 4.37 13.46
C GLN A 203 10.75 4.63 14.89
N LEU A 204 12.04 4.93 15.04
CA LEU A 204 12.61 5.30 16.34
C LEU A 204 12.02 6.62 16.85
N VAL A 205 11.93 7.63 15.99
CA VAL A 205 11.28 8.91 16.35
C VAL A 205 9.83 8.68 16.76
N LEU A 206 9.07 7.89 16.00
CA LEU A 206 7.68 7.58 16.34
C LEU A 206 7.58 6.83 17.68
N LEU A 207 8.44 5.84 17.91
CA LEU A 207 8.52 5.13 19.20
C LEU A 207 8.80 6.09 20.35
N VAL A 208 9.77 6.98 20.20
CA VAL A 208 10.14 7.96 21.24
C VAL A 208 8.97 8.91 21.51
N VAL A 209 8.35 9.47 20.45
CA VAL A 209 7.20 10.39 20.60
C VAL A 209 6.04 9.71 21.32
N ILE A 210 5.69 8.50 20.95
CA ILE A 210 4.62 7.74 21.60
C ILE A 210 5.00 7.40 23.06
N SER A 211 6.25 7.03 23.31
CA SER A 211 6.74 6.70 24.66
C SER A 211 6.69 7.89 25.60
N LEU A 212 7.02 9.09 25.09
CA LEU A 212 6.94 10.34 25.88
C LEU A 212 5.49 10.78 26.13
N ALA A 213 4.60 10.54 25.16
CA ALA A 213 3.19 10.88 25.26
C ALA A 213 2.38 9.89 26.12
N SER A 214 2.85 8.63 26.25
CA SER A 214 2.11 7.58 26.96
C SER A 214 3.05 6.45 27.44
N HIS A 215 3.24 5.38 26.64
CA HIS A 215 4.07 4.24 27.01
C HIS A 215 4.62 3.54 25.74
N PRO A 216 5.86 3.03 25.72
CA PRO A 216 6.44 2.37 24.53
C PRO A 216 5.64 1.16 24.05
N PHE A 217 4.92 0.48 24.94
CA PHE A 217 4.05 -0.64 24.55
C PHE A 217 2.90 -0.21 23.63
N VAL A 218 2.45 1.04 23.67
CA VAL A 218 1.42 1.60 22.78
C VAL A 218 1.89 1.58 21.33
N TYR A 219 3.16 1.92 21.07
CA TYR A 219 3.75 1.78 19.75
C TYR A 219 3.72 0.32 19.26
N VAL A 220 4.12 -0.62 20.12
CA VAL A 220 4.15 -2.05 19.76
C VAL A 220 2.74 -2.57 19.48
N ALA A 221 1.79 -2.29 20.41
CA ALA A 221 0.44 -2.84 20.36
C ALA A 221 -0.43 -2.21 19.26
N PHE A 222 -0.33 -0.89 19.04
CA PHE A 222 -1.26 -0.17 18.16
C PHE A 222 -0.61 0.34 16.86
N TRP A 223 0.70 0.18 16.69
CA TRP A 223 1.37 0.54 15.45
C TRP A 223 2.06 -0.65 14.81
N PHE A 224 3.04 -1.23 15.48
CA PHE A 224 3.91 -2.24 14.90
C PHE A 224 3.20 -3.57 14.62
N ILE A 225 2.50 -4.15 15.61
CA ILE A 225 1.81 -5.43 15.45
C ILE A 225 0.64 -5.35 14.46
N PRO A 226 -0.26 -4.34 14.47
CA PRO A 226 -1.30 -4.20 13.45
C PRO A 226 -0.78 -4.14 12.02
N GLN A 227 0.39 -3.53 11.81
CA GLN A 227 1.04 -3.49 10.50
C GLN A 227 1.50 -4.88 10.02
N LEU A 228 1.95 -5.74 10.94
CA LEU A 228 2.40 -7.08 10.62
C LEU A 228 1.26 -8.10 10.47
N THR A 229 0.10 -7.82 11.05
CA THR A 229 -1.04 -8.75 11.18
C THR A 229 -2.27 -8.26 10.42
N VAL A 230 -3.07 -7.38 11.02
CA VAL A 230 -4.36 -6.90 10.48
C VAL A 230 -4.21 -6.31 9.09
N TRP A 231 -3.21 -5.44 8.90
CA TRP A 231 -2.91 -4.89 7.58
C TRP A 231 -2.67 -6.00 6.54
N ARG A 232 -1.95 -7.06 6.88
CA ARG A 232 -1.65 -8.17 5.95
C ARG A 232 -2.89 -8.94 5.56
N VAL A 233 -3.79 -9.18 6.53
CA VAL A 233 -5.10 -9.79 6.28
C VAL A 233 -5.91 -8.91 5.31
N MET A 234 -6.01 -7.61 5.59
CA MET A 234 -6.74 -6.68 4.73
C MET A 234 -6.16 -6.60 3.32
N ASN A 235 -4.83 -6.55 3.21
CA ASN A 235 -4.16 -6.51 1.91
C ASN A 235 -4.36 -7.79 1.08
N ARG A 236 -4.63 -8.93 1.73
CA ARG A 236 -4.94 -10.18 1.03
C ARG A 236 -6.39 -10.24 0.55
N LEU A 237 -7.30 -9.58 1.25
CA LEU A 237 -8.72 -9.52 0.88
C LEU A 237 -9.02 -8.44 -0.19
N ARG A 238 -8.09 -7.56 -0.43
CA ARG A 238 -8.13 -6.54 -1.48
C ARG A 238 -7.73 -7.13 -2.84
#